data_38e8f37e7fd3446427d3f5e92b342685
#
_entry.id   38e8f37e7fd3446427d3f5e92b342685
#
_cell.length_a   1.000
_cell.length_b   1.000
_cell.length_c   1.000
_cell.angle_alpha   90.00
_cell.angle_beta   90.00
_cell.angle_gamma   90.00
#
_symmetry.space_group_name_H-M   'P 1'
#
loop_
_entity.id
_entity.type
_entity.pdbx_description
1 polymer ?
#
loop_
_entity_poly.entity_id
_entity_poly.type
_entity_poly.pdbx_seq_one_letter_code
_entity_poly.pdbx_strand_id
1 'polypeptide(L)'
;MNMTMTKESQMIYIDNSKKTNNKQFIKALYLAFASQNVDYILDLVEEDIEWNIIDTCLIKGKATYATSLKQMVQVKIRTLHIKNIIINGQICAINGIAHSYNHKNYSFCDIIQFSSTEDNAKIKKISSYSNSLFNEISNYYYH
;
A
#
# COMPACT_ATOMS: atom_id res chain seq x y z
N MET A 1 2.62 16.38 -12.04
CA MET A 1 2.02 15.98 -10.74
C MET A 1 0.56 15.68 -10.94
N ASN A 2 0.11 14.52 -10.51
CA ASN A 2 -1.29 14.16 -10.50
C ASN A 2 -1.83 14.23 -9.07
N MET A 3 -3.03 14.79 -8.95
CA MET A 3 -3.67 14.93 -7.65
C MET A 3 -5.07 14.32 -7.74
N THR A 4 -5.42 13.49 -6.77
CA THR A 4 -6.74 12.90 -6.64
C THR A 4 -7.27 13.17 -5.25
N MET A 5 -8.52 13.62 -5.17
CA MET A 5 -9.19 13.83 -3.90
C MET A 5 -10.27 12.77 -3.69
N THR A 6 -10.36 12.26 -2.48
CA THR A 6 -11.44 11.38 -2.06
C THR A 6 -12.50 12.18 -1.30
N LYS A 7 -13.67 11.57 -1.08
CA LYS A 7 -14.78 12.21 -0.37
C LYS A 7 -14.49 12.54 1.10
N GLU A 8 -13.39 12.08 1.67
CA GLU A 8 -12.95 12.42 3.03
C GLU A 8 -11.83 13.45 3.05
N SER A 9 -11.70 14.23 1.98
CA SER A 9 -10.67 15.26 1.81
C SER A 9 -9.24 14.70 1.79
N GLN A 10 -9.09 13.41 1.48
CA GLN A 10 -7.79 12.80 1.26
C GLN A 10 -7.23 13.23 -0.09
N MET A 11 -5.93 13.52 -0.12
CA MET A 11 -5.25 13.94 -1.34
C MET A 11 -4.08 13.02 -1.65
N ILE A 12 -3.98 12.62 -2.91
CA ILE A 12 -2.86 11.82 -3.40
C ILE A 12 -2.10 12.63 -4.43
N TYR A 13 -0.82 12.87 -4.14
CA TYR A 13 0.11 13.55 -5.02
C TYR A 13 1.08 12.53 -5.61
N ILE A 14 1.25 12.56 -6.93
CA ILE A 14 2.13 11.63 -7.62
C ILE A 14 3.08 12.44 -8.49
N ASP A 15 4.36 12.44 -8.12
CA ASP A 15 5.36 13.27 -8.78
C ASP A 15 5.87 12.66 -10.08
N ASN A 16 5.93 11.34 -10.19
CA ASN A 16 6.45 10.67 -11.37
C ASN A 16 5.29 10.13 -12.20
N SER A 17 4.90 10.86 -13.22
CA SER A 17 3.60 10.71 -13.87
C SER A 17 3.62 10.06 -15.26
N LYS A 18 4.62 9.28 -15.62
CA LYS A 18 4.52 8.49 -16.86
C LYS A 18 3.32 7.55 -16.75
N LYS A 19 2.31 7.79 -17.58
CA LYS A 19 1.07 7.01 -17.55
C LYS A 19 1.27 5.69 -18.29
N THR A 20 1.37 4.61 -17.54
CA THR A 20 1.21 3.25 -18.07
C THR A 20 0.04 2.60 -17.32
N ASN A 21 -0.58 1.58 -17.92
CA ASN A 21 -1.69 0.88 -17.27
C ASN A 21 -1.30 0.31 -15.91
N ASN A 22 -0.07 -0.19 -15.78
CA ASN A 22 0.43 -0.75 -14.54
C ASN A 22 0.58 0.33 -13.46
N LYS A 23 1.02 1.52 -13.84
CA LYS A 23 1.11 2.64 -12.88
C LYS A 23 -0.26 3.11 -12.42
N GLN A 24 -1.26 3.10 -13.30
CA GLN A 24 -2.64 3.43 -12.92
C GLN A 24 -3.18 2.42 -11.90
N PHE A 25 -2.88 1.14 -12.09
CA PHE A 25 -3.24 0.09 -11.15
C PHE A 25 -2.63 0.36 -9.75
N ILE A 26 -1.34 0.69 -9.70
CA ILE A 26 -0.66 0.98 -8.44
C ILE A 26 -1.25 2.23 -7.77
N LYS A 27 -1.57 3.26 -8.53
CA LYS A 27 -2.24 4.45 -7.99
C LYS A 27 -3.58 4.11 -7.36
N ALA A 28 -4.38 3.28 -8.05
CA ALA A 28 -5.68 2.84 -7.54
C ALA A 28 -5.53 2.02 -6.26
N LEU A 29 -4.52 1.17 -6.17
CA LEU A 29 -4.23 0.39 -4.99
C LEU A 29 -3.92 1.30 -3.79
N TYR A 30 -3.06 2.28 -3.96
CA TYR A 30 -2.68 3.18 -2.87
C TYR A 30 -3.80 4.15 -2.50
N LEU A 31 -4.62 4.55 -3.47
CA LEU A 31 -5.85 5.28 -3.17
C LEU A 31 -6.80 4.44 -2.31
N ALA A 32 -6.89 3.15 -2.59
CA ALA A 32 -7.71 2.23 -1.79
C ALA A 32 -7.19 2.10 -0.36
N PHE A 33 -5.86 2.06 -0.16
CA PHE A 33 -5.28 2.11 1.19
C PHE A 33 -5.68 3.40 1.92
N ALA A 34 -5.51 4.54 1.26
CA ALA A 34 -5.79 5.84 1.87
C ALA A 34 -7.29 6.03 2.17
N SER A 35 -8.16 5.49 1.32
CA SER A 35 -9.62 5.60 1.47
C SER A 35 -10.25 4.45 2.25
N GLN A 36 -9.44 3.56 2.80
CA GLN A 36 -9.89 2.43 3.63
C GLN A 36 -10.76 1.41 2.89
N ASN A 37 -10.54 1.26 1.59
CA ASN A 37 -11.29 0.32 0.76
C ASN A 37 -10.62 -1.07 0.79
N VAL A 38 -10.81 -1.78 1.89
CA VAL A 38 -10.17 -3.08 2.12
C VAL A 38 -10.64 -4.13 1.11
N ASP A 39 -11.92 -4.15 0.77
CA ASP A 39 -12.45 -5.15 -0.16
C ASP A 39 -11.80 -5.04 -1.54
N TYR A 40 -11.59 -3.83 -2.03
CA TYR A 40 -10.88 -3.60 -3.29
C TYR A 40 -9.46 -4.18 -3.24
N ILE A 41 -8.74 -3.94 -2.15
CA ILE A 41 -7.38 -4.43 -1.98
C ILE A 41 -7.36 -5.97 -1.95
N LEU A 42 -8.29 -6.58 -1.23
CA LEU A 42 -8.33 -8.04 -1.10
C LEU A 42 -8.61 -8.74 -2.44
N ASP A 43 -9.34 -8.10 -3.34
CA ASP A 43 -9.58 -8.64 -4.68
C ASP A 43 -8.32 -8.65 -5.54
N LEU A 44 -7.30 -7.90 -5.17
CA LEU A 44 -6.06 -7.77 -5.96
C LEU A 44 -4.95 -8.71 -5.51
N VAL A 45 -5.14 -9.46 -4.42
CA VAL A 45 -4.09 -10.30 -3.85
C VAL A 45 -4.40 -11.78 -4.00
N GLU A 46 -3.33 -12.60 -4.07
CA GLU A 46 -3.45 -14.04 -4.10
C GLU A 46 -3.92 -14.60 -2.76
N GLU A 47 -4.52 -15.80 -2.76
CA GLU A 47 -4.94 -16.48 -1.52
C GLU A 47 -3.75 -16.73 -0.59
N ASP A 48 -2.58 -16.98 -1.14
CA ASP A 48 -1.35 -17.25 -0.38
C ASP A 48 -0.44 -16.03 -0.31
N ILE A 49 -1.00 -14.82 -0.36
CA ILE A 49 -0.25 -13.57 -0.24
C ILE A 49 0.71 -13.60 0.95
N GLU A 50 1.91 -13.08 0.76
CA GLU A 50 2.86 -12.85 1.84
C GLU A 50 3.15 -11.36 1.96
N TRP A 51 3.01 -10.84 3.17
CA TRP A 51 3.36 -9.46 3.47
C TRP A 51 4.46 -9.43 4.52
N ASN A 52 5.67 -9.12 4.07
CA ASN A 52 6.82 -8.98 4.95
C ASN A 52 6.93 -7.52 5.39
N ILE A 53 6.59 -7.27 6.65
CA ILE A 53 6.79 -5.96 7.26
C ILE A 53 8.18 -6.01 7.87
N ILE A 54 9.15 -5.39 7.21
CA ILE A 54 10.57 -5.54 7.51
C ILE A 54 10.85 -5.20 8.97
N ASP A 55 11.62 -6.06 9.61
CA ASP A 55 12.00 -5.97 11.05
C ASP A 55 10.81 -6.04 12.02
N THR A 56 9.63 -6.41 11.54
CA THR A 56 8.43 -6.48 12.38
C THR A 56 7.80 -7.87 12.35
N CYS A 57 7.25 -8.29 11.22
CA CYS A 57 6.60 -9.59 11.11
C CYS A 57 6.40 -10.00 9.66
N LEU A 58 6.13 -11.30 9.46
CA LEU A 58 5.72 -11.86 8.19
C LEU A 58 4.29 -12.34 8.30
N ILE A 59 3.42 -11.78 7.47
CA ILE A 59 1.99 -12.10 7.43
C ILE A 59 1.75 -12.98 6.21
N LYS A 60 1.15 -14.15 6.43
CA LYS A 60 0.89 -15.13 5.38
C LYS A 60 -0.59 -15.44 5.27
N GLY A 61 -1.06 -15.48 4.03
CA GLY A 61 -2.41 -15.86 3.69
C GLY A 61 -3.38 -14.69 3.68
N LYS A 62 -4.40 -14.80 2.83
CA LYS A 62 -5.34 -13.70 2.58
C LYS A 62 -6.17 -13.34 3.81
N ALA A 63 -6.58 -14.33 4.61
CA ALA A 63 -7.38 -14.09 5.81
C ALA A 63 -6.60 -13.27 6.85
N THR A 64 -5.34 -13.64 7.10
CA THR A 64 -4.48 -12.90 8.03
C THR A 64 -4.14 -11.51 7.48
N TYR A 65 -3.90 -11.43 6.17
CA TYR A 65 -3.66 -10.16 5.50
C TYR A 65 -4.87 -9.23 5.66
N ALA A 66 -6.09 -9.75 5.49
CA ALA A 66 -7.32 -8.96 5.66
C ALA A 66 -7.43 -8.37 7.06
N THR A 67 -7.14 -9.17 8.09
CA THR A 67 -7.15 -8.69 9.47
C THR A 67 -6.13 -7.57 9.68
N SER A 68 -4.92 -7.75 9.13
CA SER A 68 -3.85 -6.75 9.22
C SER A 68 -4.22 -5.44 8.53
N LEU A 69 -4.82 -5.53 7.34
CA LEU A 69 -5.28 -4.35 6.61
C LEU A 69 -6.33 -3.56 7.38
N LYS A 70 -7.30 -4.25 7.97
CA LYS A 70 -8.36 -3.59 8.75
C LYS A 70 -7.80 -2.80 9.92
N GLN A 71 -6.71 -3.27 10.51
CA GLN A 71 -6.03 -2.54 11.58
C GLN A 71 -5.23 -1.37 11.02
N MET A 72 -4.48 -1.58 9.94
CA MET A 72 -3.66 -0.55 9.33
C MET A 72 -4.49 0.64 8.84
N VAL A 73 -5.64 0.39 8.22
CA VAL A 73 -6.48 1.47 7.68
C VAL A 73 -7.21 2.27 8.75
N GLN A 74 -7.12 1.86 10.03
CA GLN A 74 -7.61 2.69 11.13
C GLN A 74 -6.75 3.93 11.34
N VAL A 75 -5.50 3.91 10.88
CA VAL A 75 -4.67 5.11 10.80
C VAL A 75 -5.17 5.93 9.62
N LYS A 76 -5.91 7.00 9.90
CA LYS A 76 -6.53 7.81 8.87
C LYS A 76 -5.50 8.70 8.18
N ILE A 77 -5.38 8.55 6.88
CA ILE A 77 -4.44 9.30 6.04
C ILE A 77 -5.17 10.49 5.44
N ARG A 78 -4.61 11.68 5.67
CA ARG A 78 -5.12 12.92 5.08
C ARG A 78 -4.52 13.16 3.70
N THR A 79 -3.22 12.96 3.55
CA THR A 79 -2.50 13.20 2.31
C THR A 79 -1.53 12.06 2.07
N LEU A 80 -1.55 11.53 0.86
CA LEU A 80 -0.60 10.52 0.42
C LEU A 80 0.20 11.10 -0.75
N HIS A 81 1.51 11.23 -0.55
CA HIS A 81 2.41 11.74 -1.57
C HIS A 81 3.26 10.58 -2.09
N ILE A 82 2.93 10.10 -3.28
CA ILE A 82 3.70 9.06 -3.96
C ILE A 82 4.79 9.74 -4.78
N LYS A 83 6.04 9.44 -4.46
CA LYS A 83 7.20 10.06 -5.11
C LYS A 83 7.65 9.31 -6.34
N ASN A 84 7.75 7.99 -6.25
CA ASN A 84 8.24 7.17 -7.35
C ASN A 84 7.45 5.88 -7.45
N ILE A 85 7.19 5.48 -8.69
CA ILE A 85 6.66 4.15 -9.03
C ILE A 85 7.58 3.61 -10.12
N ILE A 86 8.26 2.50 -9.85
CA ILE A 86 9.18 1.85 -10.78
C ILE A 86 8.69 0.44 -10.98
N ILE A 87 8.45 0.07 -12.24
CA ILE A 87 7.97 -1.26 -12.60
C ILE A 87 8.99 -1.91 -13.53
N ASN A 88 9.40 -3.13 -13.17
CA ASN A 88 10.27 -3.95 -14.00
C ASN A 88 9.76 -5.39 -13.95
N GLY A 89 9.15 -5.84 -15.04
CA GLY A 89 8.55 -7.18 -15.10
C GLY A 89 7.47 -7.37 -14.04
N GLN A 90 7.65 -8.36 -13.17
CA GLN A 90 6.71 -8.68 -12.10
C GLN A 90 6.92 -7.85 -10.83
N ILE A 91 7.94 -7.02 -10.78
CA ILE A 91 8.31 -6.28 -9.57
C ILE A 91 7.97 -4.81 -9.73
N CYS A 92 7.34 -4.26 -8.70
CA CYS A 92 7.07 -2.83 -8.59
C CYS A 92 7.69 -2.30 -7.31
N ALA A 93 8.40 -1.18 -7.39
CA ALA A 93 8.87 -0.44 -6.23
C ALA A 93 8.12 0.89 -6.18
N ILE A 94 7.62 1.24 -4.99
CA ILE A 94 6.88 2.47 -4.79
C ILE A 94 7.31 3.10 -3.47
N ASN A 95 7.56 4.41 -3.46
CA ASN A 95 7.89 5.12 -2.24
C ASN A 95 7.14 6.44 -2.13
N GLY A 96 7.04 6.92 -0.91
CA GLY A 96 6.37 8.17 -0.65
C GLY A 96 6.26 8.49 0.83
N ILE A 97 5.39 9.44 1.13
CA ILE A 97 5.09 9.87 2.49
C ILE A 97 3.58 9.93 2.68
N ALA A 98 3.10 9.35 3.76
CA ALA A 98 1.72 9.47 4.18
C ALA A 98 1.64 10.45 5.36
N HIS A 99 0.74 11.42 5.28
CA HIS A 99 0.45 12.36 6.35
C HIS A 99 -0.90 12.00 6.95
N SER A 100 -0.90 11.69 8.25
CA SER A 100 -2.13 11.32 8.93
C SER A 100 -2.82 12.54 9.54
N TYR A 101 -4.09 12.36 9.93
CA TYR A 101 -4.84 13.41 10.62
C TYR A 101 -4.33 13.70 12.03
N ASN A 102 -3.54 12.79 12.61
CA ASN A 102 -2.91 12.98 13.92
C ASN A 102 -1.57 13.71 13.84
N HIS A 103 -1.24 14.30 12.70
CA HIS A 103 -0.01 15.06 12.44
C HIS A 103 1.27 14.22 12.42
N LYS A 104 1.16 12.90 12.32
CA LYS A 104 2.32 12.01 12.12
C LYS A 104 2.58 11.82 10.63
N ASN A 105 3.85 11.71 10.28
CA ASN A 105 4.30 11.45 8.91
C ASN A 105 4.93 10.07 8.84
N TYR A 106 4.52 9.30 7.83
CA TYR A 106 5.00 7.93 7.63
C TYR A 106 5.68 7.85 6.28
N SER A 107 7.01 7.75 6.28
CA SER A 107 7.77 7.47 5.05
C SER A 107 7.68 5.99 4.76
N PHE A 108 7.46 5.62 3.52
CA PHE A 108 7.34 4.22 3.14
C PHE A 108 8.05 3.93 1.83
N CYS A 109 8.47 2.69 1.69
CA CYS A 109 8.90 2.09 0.44
C CYS A 109 8.41 0.65 0.41
N ASP A 110 7.64 0.30 -0.61
CA ASP A 110 7.10 -1.04 -0.77
C ASP A 110 7.63 -1.67 -2.04
N ILE A 111 7.99 -2.95 -1.93
CA ILE A 111 8.32 -3.79 -3.08
C ILE A 111 7.16 -4.77 -3.27
N ILE A 112 6.51 -4.70 -4.41
CA ILE A 112 5.34 -5.52 -4.72
C ILE A 112 5.72 -6.50 -5.82
N GLN A 113 5.47 -7.77 -5.60
CA GLN A 113 5.66 -8.81 -6.60
C GLN A 113 4.32 -9.34 -7.07
N PHE A 114 4.11 -9.31 -8.38
CA PHE A 114 2.92 -9.87 -9.02
C PHE A 114 3.14 -11.32 -9.41
N SER A 115 2.06 -12.06 -9.59
CA SER A 115 2.11 -13.48 -9.99
C SER A 115 2.57 -13.69 -11.44
N SER A 116 2.40 -12.68 -12.29
CA SER A 116 2.83 -12.70 -13.70
C SER A 116 3.02 -11.28 -14.20
N THR A 117 3.36 -11.14 -15.50
CA THR A 117 3.45 -9.83 -16.16
C THR A 117 2.16 -9.44 -16.88
N GLU A 118 1.12 -10.24 -16.78
CA GLU A 118 -0.16 -9.98 -17.45
C GLU A 118 -0.96 -8.92 -16.71
N ASP A 119 -1.89 -8.26 -17.41
CA ASP A 119 -2.67 -7.15 -16.86
C ASP A 119 -3.55 -7.55 -15.68
N ASN A 120 -3.99 -8.80 -15.62
CA ASN A 120 -4.83 -9.31 -14.55
C ASN A 120 -4.06 -10.03 -13.45
N ALA A 121 -2.74 -9.90 -13.44
CA ALA A 121 -1.91 -10.54 -12.42
C ALA A 121 -2.27 -10.03 -11.04
N LYS A 122 -2.30 -10.95 -10.05
CA LYS A 122 -2.55 -10.60 -8.66
C LYS A 122 -1.25 -10.41 -7.91
N ILE A 123 -1.32 -9.73 -6.80
CA ILE A 123 -0.19 -9.49 -5.92
C ILE A 123 0.12 -10.75 -5.13
N LYS A 124 1.36 -11.20 -5.23
CA LYS A 124 1.86 -12.41 -4.58
C LYS A 124 2.63 -12.11 -3.30
N LYS A 125 3.46 -11.09 -3.31
CA LYS A 125 4.28 -10.68 -2.17
C LYS A 125 4.37 -9.17 -2.07
N ILE A 126 4.42 -8.69 -0.84
CA ILE A 126 4.72 -7.29 -0.54
C ILE A 126 5.80 -7.26 0.53
N SER A 127 6.86 -6.48 0.31
CA SER A 127 7.85 -6.16 1.34
C SER A 127 7.75 -4.68 1.64
N SER A 128 7.47 -4.35 2.89
CA SER A 128 7.20 -2.97 3.28
C SER A 128 8.27 -2.46 4.24
N TYR A 129 8.81 -1.30 3.92
CA TYR A 129 9.80 -0.58 4.70
C TYR A 129 9.17 0.75 5.12
N SER A 130 9.11 1.00 6.41
CA SER A 130 8.51 2.23 6.92
C SER A 130 9.18 2.65 8.22
N ASN A 131 9.15 3.96 8.50
CA ASN A 131 9.78 4.46 9.72
C ASN A 131 8.97 4.17 10.99
N SER A 132 7.64 4.37 10.99
CA SER A 132 6.85 4.28 12.24
C SER A 132 5.45 3.67 12.08
N LEU A 133 4.88 3.62 10.87
CA LEU A 133 3.51 3.14 10.68
C LEU A 133 3.32 1.70 11.20
N PHE A 134 4.28 0.82 10.90
CA PHE A 134 4.18 -0.59 11.23
C PHE A 134 4.45 -0.88 12.70
N ASN A 135 5.06 0.02 13.43
CA ASN A 135 5.17 -0.10 14.88
C ASN A 135 3.80 -0.01 15.55
N GLU A 136 2.90 0.81 15.03
CA GLU A 136 1.53 0.88 15.52
C GLU A 136 0.77 -0.40 15.20
N ILE A 137 0.96 -0.99 14.02
CA ILE A 137 0.34 -2.27 13.65
C ILE A 137 0.84 -3.38 14.57
N SER A 138 2.15 -3.46 14.86
CA SER A 138 2.70 -4.49 15.72
C SER A 138 2.13 -4.43 17.13
N ASN A 139 1.79 -3.25 17.62
CA ASN A 139 1.16 -3.09 18.93
C ASN A 139 -0.20 -3.79 19.01
N TYR A 140 -0.96 -3.84 17.93
CA TYR A 140 -2.23 -4.57 17.88
C TYR A 140 -2.04 -6.09 17.91
N TYR A 141 -0.92 -6.60 17.36
CA TYR A 141 -0.68 -8.03 17.22
C TYR A 141 0.02 -8.65 18.42
N TYR A 142 0.88 -7.89 19.07
CA TYR A 142 1.79 -8.41 20.10
C TYR A 142 1.50 -7.87 21.49
N HIS A 143 0.36 -7.26 21.64
CA HIS A 143 -0.16 -6.82 22.94
C HIS A 143 -1.57 -7.42 23.19
#